data_39efaf0825b8d706403ceec0ca6e3668
#
_entry.id   39efaf0825b8d706403ceec0ca6e3668
#
_cell.length_a   1.000
_cell.length_b   1.000
_cell.length_c   1.000
_cell.angle_alpha   90.00
_cell.angle_beta   90.00
_cell.angle_gamma   90.00
#
_symmetry.space_group_name_H-M   'P 1'
#
loop_
_entity.id
_entity.type
_entity.pdbx_description
1 polymer ?
#
loop_
_entity_poly.entity_id
_entity_poly.type
_entity_poly.pdbx_seq_one_letter_code
_entity_poly.pdbx_strand_id
1 'polypeptide(L)'
;MMEWANESLKKVKQSRAARLDKPAPLPDDSESILKNFHPDYSGKERTLTVGPNAGRQKFPYELADLLEADSPLPESHSTKTDIETDVLIIGGGGAGATAALALEGTGFKTHLATKLRLGDSNTVMAEGGIQVALADKDSPRRHFADAMVGGHGENEADLLRILCEGGPESLRWLSELGCLFDRNPDGTFRLRGGGGTSVPRVLACRDYTGLEIMRVLKDAVRLSSVNILEEHAAVELLDDGNKSVTGAVLFDQKNSKLVNVSARAVILATGGSGQLR
;
A
#
# COMPACT_ATOMS: atom_id res chain seq x y z
N MET A 1 -28.97 11.28 0.59
CA MET A 1 -27.90 11.14 -0.44
C MET A 1 -28.35 11.97 -1.63
N MET A 2 -27.50 12.84 -2.17
CA MET A 2 -27.97 13.80 -3.19
C MET A 2 -28.25 13.07 -4.51
N GLU A 3 -29.35 13.43 -5.16
CA GLU A 3 -29.86 12.83 -6.41
C GLU A 3 -28.81 12.80 -7.53
N TRP A 4 -27.98 13.85 -7.64
CA TRP A 4 -26.87 13.92 -8.59
C TRP A 4 -25.77 12.86 -8.37
N ALA A 5 -25.54 12.43 -7.12
CA ALA A 5 -24.55 11.38 -6.83
C ALA A 5 -25.02 10.02 -7.35
N ASN A 6 -26.32 9.72 -7.22
CA ASN A 6 -26.91 8.51 -7.77
C ASN A 6 -26.91 8.53 -9.31
N GLU A 7 -27.15 9.69 -9.91
CA GLU A 7 -27.11 9.87 -11.36
C GLU A 7 -25.69 9.71 -11.92
N SER A 8 -24.69 10.26 -11.23
CA SER A 8 -23.27 10.10 -11.58
C SER A 8 -22.81 8.64 -11.46
N LEU A 9 -23.18 7.95 -10.39
CA LEU A 9 -22.90 6.53 -10.20
C LEU A 9 -23.55 5.67 -11.30
N LYS A 10 -24.77 6.01 -11.71
CA LYS A 10 -25.48 5.31 -12.80
C LYS A 10 -24.74 5.48 -14.14
N LYS A 11 -24.30 6.71 -14.45
CA LYS A 11 -23.51 7.00 -15.67
C LYS A 11 -22.18 6.27 -15.68
N VAL A 12 -21.49 6.22 -14.55
CA VAL A 12 -20.21 5.52 -14.41
C VAL A 12 -20.39 4.01 -14.57
N LYS A 13 -21.38 3.40 -13.92
CA LYS A 13 -21.69 1.97 -14.09
C LYS A 13 -22.01 1.62 -15.55
N GLN A 14 -22.79 2.48 -16.23
CA GLN A 14 -23.10 2.30 -17.66
C GLN A 14 -21.84 2.43 -18.54
N SER A 15 -20.96 3.42 -18.27
CA SER A 15 -19.70 3.60 -18.99
C SER A 15 -18.73 2.42 -18.77
N ARG A 16 -18.68 1.86 -17.54
CA ARG A 16 -17.87 0.69 -17.22
C ARG A 16 -18.36 -0.56 -17.97
N ALA A 17 -19.68 -0.82 -17.96
CA ALA A 17 -20.26 -1.91 -18.72
C ALA A 17 -19.93 -1.79 -20.21
N ALA A 18 -20.10 -0.60 -20.80
CA ALA A 18 -19.79 -0.34 -22.20
C ALA A 18 -18.30 -0.50 -22.57
N ARG A 19 -17.38 -0.32 -21.61
CA ARG A 19 -15.93 -0.56 -21.80
C ARG A 19 -15.56 -2.02 -21.69
N LEU A 20 -16.23 -2.78 -20.81
CA LEU A 20 -16.00 -4.21 -20.65
C LEU A 20 -16.51 -5.04 -21.85
N ASP A 21 -17.57 -4.55 -22.52
CA ASP A 21 -18.13 -5.18 -23.70
C ASP A 21 -17.30 -4.99 -24.99
N LYS A 22 -16.27 -4.15 -24.97
CA LYS A 22 -15.34 -3.93 -26.08
C LYS A 22 -13.91 -4.02 -25.59
N PRO A 23 -13.37 -5.22 -25.37
CA PRO A 23 -11.94 -5.35 -25.15
C PRO A 23 -11.22 -4.73 -26.34
N ALA A 24 -10.24 -3.86 -26.08
CA ALA A 24 -9.39 -3.37 -27.16
C ALA A 24 -8.76 -4.59 -27.83
N PRO A 25 -8.79 -4.68 -29.17
CA PRO A 25 -8.11 -5.77 -29.86
C PRO A 25 -6.64 -5.73 -29.44
N LEU A 26 -6.15 -6.86 -28.93
CA LEU A 26 -4.72 -7.02 -28.68
C LEU A 26 -3.99 -6.84 -30.01
N PRO A 27 -2.80 -6.20 -30.03
CA PRO A 27 -1.97 -6.18 -31.23
C PRO A 27 -1.73 -7.59 -31.73
N ASP A 28 -1.73 -7.79 -33.05
CA ASP A 28 -1.50 -9.10 -33.68
C ASP A 28 -0.15 -9.73 -33.29
N ASP A 29 0.76 -8.94 -32.72
CA ASP A 29 2.08 -9.36 -32.25
C ASP A 29 2.15 -9.70 -30.74
N SER A 30 1.00 -9.69 -30.04
CA SER A 30 0.94 -9.96 -28.59
C SER A 30 1.55 -11.30 -28.19
N GLU A 31 1.33 -12.36 -28.97
CA GLU A 31 1.96 -13.67 -28.75
C GLU A 31 3.48 -13.62 -28.92
N SER A 32 3.97 -12.85 -29.89
CA SER A 32 5.39 -12.64 -30.13
C SER A 32 6.05 -11.87 -29.00
N ILE A 33 5.38 -10.83 -28.47
CA ILE A 33 5.84 -10.05 -27.32
C ILE A 33 5.92 -10.93 -26.07
N LEU A 34 4.86 -11.67 -25.75
CA LEU A 34 4.85 -12.60 -24.61
C LEU A 34 5.96 -13.63 -24.71
N LYS A 35 6.13 -14.25 -25.88
CA LYS A 35 7.15 -15.26 -26.11
C LYS A 35 8.59 -14.74 -26.00
N ASN A 36 8.83 -13.50 -26.37
CA ASN A 36 10.15 -12.89 -26.33
C ASN A 36 10.53 -12.32 -24.95
N PHE A 37 9.56 -11.77 -24.23
CA PHE A 37 9.79 -11.14 -22.93
C PHE A 37 9.41 -12.02 -21.73
N HIS A 38 8.61 -13.05 -21.96
CA HIS A 38 8.21 -14.04 -20.96
C HIS A 38 8.34 -15.45 -21.54
N PRO A 39 9.58 -15.93 -21.79
CA PRO A 39 9.85 -17.21 -22.43
C PRO A 39 9.25 -18.41 -21.67
N ASP A 40 9.03 -18.26 -20.37
CA ASP A 40 8.43 -19.30 -19.51
C ASP A 40 6.90 -19.28 -19.52
N TYR A 41 6.28 -18.33 -20.22
CA TYR A 41 4.83 -18.26 -20.31
C TYR A 41 4.27 -19.36 -21.22
N SER A 42 3.54 -20.29 -20.63
CA SER A 42 3.00 -21.44 -21.37
C SER A 42 1.78 -21.10 -22.25
N GLY A 43 1.19 -19.92 -22.09
CA GLY A 43 -0.07 -19.53 -22.72
C GLY A 43 -1.30 -20.26 -22.18
N LYS A 44 -1.15 -21.13 -21.18
CA LYS A 44 -2.24 -21.85 -20.53
C LYS A 44 -2.74 -21.07 -19.33
N GLU A 45 -4.04 -21.16 -19.09
CA GLU A 45 -4.69 -20.51 -17.96
C GLU A 45 -5.53 -21.51 -17.18
N ARG A 46 -5.59 -21.31 -15.87
CA ARG A 46 -6.50 -22.01 -14.96
C ARG A 46 -7.09 -21.09 -13.91
N THR A 47 -8.19 -21.47 -13.32
CA THR A 47 -8.72 -20.81 -12.13
C THR A 47 -7.96 -21.27 -10.89
N LEU A 48 -7.87 -20.40 -9.88
CA LEU A 48 -7.41 -20.81 -8.56
C LEU A 48 -8.41 -21.78 -7.92
N THR A 49 -7.90 -22.72 -7.17
CA THR A 49 -8.69 -23.72 -6.44
C THR A 49 -8.87 -23.36 -4.98
N VAL A 50 -7.99 -22.50 -4.45
CA VAL A 50 -7.99 -22.04 -3.06
C VAL A 50 -7.97 -20.50 -2.96
N GLY A 51 -8.31 -19.98 -1.77
CA GLY A 51 -8.30 -18.56 -1.48
C GLY A 51 -9.55 -17.80 -1.95
N PRO A 52 -9.63 -16.48 -1.68
CA PRO A 52 -10.83 -15.67 -1.94
C PRO A 52 -11.16 -15.50 -3.43
N ASN A 53 -10.20 -15.74 -4.32
CA ASN A 53 -10.36 -15.68 -5.77
C ASN A 53 -10.59 -17.05 -6.44
N ALA A 54 -10.73 -18.11 -5.65
CA ALA A 54 -10.99 -19.46 -6.17
C ALA A 54 -12.22 -19.48 -7.09
N GLY A 55 -12.07 -20.05 -8.29
CA GLY A 55 -13.13 -20.18 -9.27
C GLY A 55 -13.62 -18.89 -9.93
N ARG A 56 -13.08 -17.71 -9.58
CA ARG A 56 -13.61 -16.41 -10.04
C ARG A 56 -13.01 -15.90 -11.33
N GLN A 57 -11.71 -16.07 -11.50
CA GLN A 57 -11.01 -15.62 -12.72
C GLN A 57 -9.88 -16.57 -13.07
N LYS A 58 -9.46 -16.52 -14.34
CA LYS A 58 -8.34 -17.30 -14.83
C LYS A 58 -7.04 -16.56 -14.64
N PHE A 59 -6.00 -17.31 -14.36
CA PHE A 59 -4.61 -16.85 -14.24
C PHE A 59 -3.71 -17.72 -15.10
N PRO A 60 -2.60 -17.19 -15.65
CA PRO A 60 -1.54 -18.03 -16.21
C PRO A 60 -1.15 -19.14 -15.21
N TYR A 61 -0.84 -20.33 -15.73
CA TYR A 61 -0.50 -21.49 -14.88
C TYR A 61 0.60 -21.16 -13.88
N GLU A 62 1.64 -20.48 -14.35
CA GLU A 62 2.82 -20.13 -13.57
C GLU A 62 2.47 -19.20 -12.41
N LEU A 63 1.57 -18.25 -12.63
CA LEU A 63 1.07 -17.37 -11.58
C LEU A 63 0.13 -18.11 -10.62
N ALA A 64 -0.75 -18.96 -11.16
CA ALA A 64 -1.66 -19.75 -10.35
C ALA A 64 -0.90 -20.72 -9.44
N ASP A 65 0.15 -21.37 -9.96
CA ASP A 65 1.01 -22.26 -9.17
C ASP A 65 1.75 -21.51 -8.07
N LEU A 66 2.26 -20.30 -8.35
CA LEU A 66 2.88 -19.46 -7.34
C LEU A 66 1.89 -19.02 -6.25
N LEU A 67 0.67 -18.64 -6.65
CA LEU A 67 -0.37 -18.18 -5.71
C LEU A 67 -0.96 -19.30 -4.85
N GLU A 68 -0.83 -20.55 -5.31
CA GLU A 68 -1.31 -21.76 -4.59
C GLU A 68 -0.19 -22.57 -3.96
N ALA A 69 1.07 -22.17 -4.12
CA ALA A 69 2.18 -22.83 -3.46
C ALA A 69 2.05 -22.75 -1.95
N ASP A 70 2.25 -23.88 -1.29
CA ASP A 70 2.17 -23.98 0.18
C ASP A 70 3.26 -23.13 0.86
N SER A 71 4.46 -23.13 0.29
CA SER A 71 5.58 -22.33 0.80
C SER A 71 6.65 -22.12 -0.29
N PRO A 72 7.25 -20.91 -0.41
CA PRO A 72 8.40 -20.67 -1.26
C PRO A 72 9.73 -21.10 -0.59
N LEU A 73 9.69 -21.58 0.64
CA LEU A 73 10.89 -21.97 1.40
C LEU A 73 11.38 -23.35 1.00
N PRO A 74 12.72 -23.59 0.97
CA PRO A 74 13.24 -24.94 0.76
C PRO A 74 12.91 -25.85 1.95
N GLU A 75 12.68 -27.15 1.69
CA GLU A 75 12.37 -28.15 2.74
C GLU A 75 13.46 -28.21 3.84
N SER A 76 14.70 -27.87 3.50
CA SER A 76 15.82 -27.81 4.45
C SER A 76 15.85 -26.55 5.29
N HIS A 77 14.87 -25.65 5.16
CA HIS A 77 14.85 -24.40 5.92
C HIS A 77 14.78 -24.66 7.43
N SER A 78 15.67 -24.01 8.16
CA SER A 78 15.69 -24.10 9.63
C SER A 78 14.56 -23.29 10.25
N THR A 79 13.85 -23.84 11.17
CA THR A 79 12.79 -23.14 11.95
C THR A 79 13.33 -22.40 13.17
N LYS A 80 14.66 -22.38 13.35
CA LYS A 80 15.29 -21.68 14.48
C LYS A 80 15.12 -20.18 14.35
N THR A 81 14.61 -19.55 15.39
CA THR A 81 14.45 -18.09 15.48
C THR A 81 15.83 -17.41 15.52
N ASP A 82 16.04 -16.44 14.63
CA ASP A 82 17.23 -15.59 14.56
C ASP A 82 17.00 -14.25 15.28
N ILE A 83 15.78 -13.71 15.18
CA ILE A 83 15.38 -12.43 15.79
C ILE A 83 14.08 -12.61 16.56
N GLU A 84 14.04 -12.13 17.80
CA GLU A 84 12.81 -12.00 18.60
C GLU A 84 12.42 -10.55 18.74
N THR A 85 11.12 -10.25 18.57
CA THR A 85 10.57 -8.90 18.66
C THR A 85 9.12 -8.94 19.18
N ASP A 86 8.64 -7.82 19.73
CA ASP A 86 7.22 -7.71 20.07
C ASP A 86 6.39 -7.42 18.80
N VAL A 87 6.86 -6.48 17.99
CA VAL A 87 6.16 -6.09 16.75
C VAL A 87 7.12 -6.14 15.57
N LEU A 88 6.73 -6.87 14.52
CA LEU A 88 7.39 -6.86 13.22
C LEU A 88 6.53 -6.07 12.24
N ILE A 89 7.09 -5.00 11.67
CA ILE A 89 6.46 -4.24 10.60
C ILE A 89 7.11 -4.64 9.29
N ILE A 90 6.33 -5.03 8.30
CA ILE A 90 6.80 -5.44 6.97
C ILE A 90 6.41 -4.37 5.95
N GLY A 91 7.40 -3.61 5.49
CA GLY A 91 7.28 -2.53 4.53
C GLY A 91 7.74 -1.18 5.05
N GLY A 92 8.68 -0.55 4.35
CA GLY A 92 9.33 0.71 4.73
C GLY A 92 8.76 1.95 4.04
N GLY A 93 7.51 1.88 3.55
CA GLY A 93 6.79 3.01 2.97
C GLY A 93 6.08 3.87 4.01
N GLY A 94 5.23 4.79 3.56
CA GLY A 94 4.50 5.71 4.44
C GLY A 94 3.73 5.02 5.56
N ALA A 95 3.00 3.94 5.25
CA ALA A 95 2.23 3.19 6.24
C ALA A 95 3.11 2.52 7.30
N GLY A 96 4.19 1.84 6.87
CA GLY A 96 5.10 1.17 7.80
C GLY A 96 5.89 2.14 8.66
N ALA A 97 6.37 3.25 8.09
CA ALA A 97 7.06 4.30 8.83
C ALA A 97 6.13 4.96 9.88
N THR A 98 4.87 5.22 9.51
CA THR A 98 3.87 5.76 10.45
C THR A 98 3.57 4.77 11.58
N ALA A 99 3.40 3.48 11.24
CA ALA A 99 3.18 2.43 12.25
C ALA A 99 4.38 2.32 13.22
N ALA A 100 5.61 2.42 12.70
CA ALA A 100 6.82 2.41 13.50
C ALA A 100 6.85 3.57 14.50
N LEU A 101 6.54 4.79 14.03
CA LEU A 101 6.51 5.99 14.88
C LEU A 101 5.36 5.97 15.89
N ALA A 102 4.22 5.35 15.54
CA ALA A 102 3.11 5.16 16.48
C ALA A 102 3.45 4.22 17.65
N LEU A 103 4.44 3.35 17.48
CA LEU A 103 4.94 2.45 18.52
C LEU A 103 6.08 3.05 19.33
N GLU A 104 6.60 4.22 18.96
CA GLU A 104 7.66 4.90 19.71
C GLU A 104 7.17 5.27 21.11
N GLY A 105 8.00 5.02 22.13
CA GLY A 105 7.68 5.28 23.52
C GLY A 105 6.72 4.29 24.19
N THR A 106 6.22 3.28 23.48
CA THR A 106 5.33 2.23 24.04
C THR A 106 6.08 1.17 24.85
N GLY A 107 7.40 1.11 24.72
CA GLY A 107 8.24 0.07 25.32
C GLY A 107 8.28 -1.25 24.54
N PHE A 108 7.54 -1.39 23.44
CA PHE A 108 7.62 -2.57 22.59
C PHE A 108 8.92 -2.59 21.79
N LYS A 109 9.59 -3.72 21.78
CA LYS A 109 10.70 -3.98 20.87
C LYS A 109 10.14 -4.12 19.47
N THR A 110 10.47 -3.17 18.60
CA THR A 110 9.91 -3.09 17.24
C THR A 110 11.00 -3.27 16.20
N HIS A 111 10.75 -4.14 15.20
CA HIS A 111 11.55 -4.26 14.00
C HIS A 111 10.73 -3.84 12.77
N LEU A 112 11.34 -3.07 11.89
CA LEU A 112 10.78 -2.72 10.58
C LEU A 112 11.65 -3.34 9.50
N ALA A 113 11.10 -4.30 8.77
CA ALA A 113 11.75 -4.94 7.63
C ALA A 113 11.29 -4.31 6.32
N THR A 114 12.23 -4.02 5.44
CA THR A 114 11.94 -3.46 4.12
C THR A 114 12.80 -4.10 3.04
N LYS A 115 12.17 -4.44 1.91
CA LYS A 115 12.82 -5.09 0.76
C LYS A 115 13.97 -4.25 0.18
N LEU A 116 13.80 -2.94 0.19
CA LEU A 116 14.81 -1.96 -0.24
C LEU A 116 15.29 -1.14 0.96
N ARG A 117 15.84 0.04 0.74
CA ARG A 117 16.14 0.98 1.83
C ARG A 117 14.86 1.58 2.40
N LEU A 118 14.90 2.01 3.64
CA LEU A 118 13.79 2.72 4.27
C LEU A 118 13.40 3.95 3.44
N GLY A 119 12.13 4.02 3.06
CA GLY A 119 11.59 5.09 2.24
C GLY A 119 11.59 4.81 0.72
N ASP A 120 12.34 3.84 0.23
CA ASP A 120 12.30 3.43 -1.18
C ASP A 120 10.99 2.66 -1.44
N SER A 121 9.92 3.38 -1.73
CA SER A 121 8.55 2.86 -1.81
C SER A 121 7.69 3.66 -2.78
N ASN A 122 6.50 3.14 -3.10
CA ASN A 122 5.56 3.87 -3.94
C ASN A 122 5.13 5.22 -3.33
N THR A 123 5.22 5.39 -2.01
CA THR A 123 4.93 6.66 -1.36
C THR A 123 5.85 7.78 -1.87
N VAL A 124 7.14 7.51 -2.06
CA VAL A 124 8.11 8.51 -2.54
C VAL A 124 7.79 8.99 -3.96
N MET A 125 7.09 8.17 -4.74
CA MET A 125 6.71 8.45 -6.12
C MET A 125 5.42 9.27 -6.24
N ALA A 126 4.74 9.56 -5.14
CA ALA A 126 3.49 10.33 -5.15
C ALA A 126 3.76 11.83 -5.35
N GLU A 127 3.45 12.35 -6.54
CA GLU A 127 3.75 13.73 -6.94
C GLU A 127 2.61 14.69 -6.62
N GLY A 128 1.36 14.27 -6.90
CA GLY A 128 0.19 15.15 -6.99
C GLY A 128 -0.31 15.78 -5.69
N GLY A 129 0.07 15.26 -4.53
CA GLY A 129 -0.40 15.74 -3.24
C GLY A 129 -1.31 14.78 -2.50
N ILE A 130 -1.76 15.22 -1.33
CA ILE A 130 -2.70 14.48 -0.48
C ILE A 130 -4.01 15.27 -0.34
N GLN A 131 -5.13 14.58 -0.25
CA GLN A 131 -6.43 15.20 -0.03
C GLN A 131 -6.75 15.25 1.46
N VAL A 132 -7.02 16.44 1.98
CA VAL A 132 -7.37 16.67 3.40
C VAL A 132 -8.40 17.77 3.52
N ALA A 133 -9.45 17.53 4.27
CA ALA A 133 -10.51 18.52 4.52
C ALA A 133 -10.05 19.56 5.55
N LEU A 134 -9.49 20.68 5.08
CA LEU A 134 -8.93 21.76 5.90
C LEU A 134 -9.64 23.12 5.70
N ALA A 135 -10.26 23.33 4.55
CA ALA A 135 -10.92 24.61 4.26
C ALA A 135 -12.20 24.77 5.07
N ASP A 136 -12.57 26.02 5.41
CA ASP A 136 -13.81 26.34 6.15
C ASP A 136 -15.09 25.82 5.48
N LYS A 137 -15.08 25.73 4.15
CA LYS A 137 -16.20 25.22 3.35
C LYS A 137 -16.12 23.71 3.09
N ASP A 138 -15.16 23.02 3.67
CA ASP A 138 -14.93 21.59 3.53
C ASP A 138 -15.24 20.85 4.83
N SER A 139 -15.29 19.52 4.76
CA SER A 139 -15.45 18.66 5.93
C SER A 139 -15.02 17.23 5.60
N PRO A 140 -14.65 16.42 6.61
CA PRO A 140 -14.42 14.98 6.42
C PRO A 140 -15.61 14.27 5.75
N ARG A 141 -16.85 14.66 6.06
CA ARG A 141 -18.07 14.13 5.42
C ARG A 141 -18.15 14.45 3.93
N ARG A 142 -17.78 15.67 3.53
CA ARG A 142 -17.73 16.07 2.11
C ARG A 142 -16.60 15.35 1.39
N HIS A 143 -15.44 15.24 2.02
CA HIS A 143 -14.32 14.46 1.49
C HIS A 143 -14.72 12.99 1.28
N PHE A 144 -15.38 12.38 2.25
CA PHE A 144 -15.90 11.02 2.14
C PHE A 144 -16.87 10.88 0.95
N ALA A 145 -17.82 11.80 0.79
CA ALA A 145 -18.79 11.74 -0.32
C ALA A 145 -18.10 11.83 -1.69
N ASP A 146 -17.14 12.74 -1.85
CA ASP A 146 -16.37 12.89 -3.10
C ASP A 146 -15.55 11.62 -3.39
N ALA A 147 -14.89 11.07 -2.38
CA ALA A 147 -14.06 9.88 -2.53
C ALA A 147 -14.89 8.61 -2.82
N MET A 148 -16.08 8.47 -2.23
CA MET A 148 -17.03 7.38 -2.56
C MET A 148 -17.43 7.44 -4.04
N VAL A 149 -17.71 8.65 -4.55
CA VAL A 149 -18.04 8.85 -5.96
C VAL A 149 -16.83 8.56 -6.85
N GLY A 150 -15.65 9.07 -6.49
CA GLY A 150 -14.41 8.84 -7.23
C GLY A 150 -13.99 7.37 -7.28
N GLY A 151 -14.24 6.62 -6.21
CA GLY A 151 -14.01 5.19 -6.12
C GLY A 151 -15.13 4.34 -6.70
N HIS A 152 -16.14 4.95 -7.39
CA HIS A 152 -17.25 4.26 -8.03
C HIS A 152 -18.10 3.39 -7.08
N GLY A 153 -18.03 3.65 -5.77
CA GLY A 153 -18.73 2.88 -4.73
C GLY A 153 -18.07 1.53 -4.39
N GLU A 154 -16.86 1.29 -4.89
CA GLU A 154 -16.06 0.10 -4.57
C GLU A 154 -15.23 0.28 -3.27
N ASN A 155 -15.30 1.46 -2.65
CA ASN A 155 -14.57 1.75 -1.42
C ASN A 155 -15.12 0.94 -0.24
N GLU A 156 -14.23 0.49 0.62
CA GLU A 156 -14.57 0.04 1.97
C GLU A 156 -14.96 1.26 2.82
N ALA A 157 -16.26 1.43 3.06
CA ALA A 157 -16.82 2.66 3.63
C ALA A 157 -16.25 3.00 5.02
N ASP A 158 -16.00 2.00 5.87
CA ASP A 158 -15.45 2.23 7.21
C ASP A 158 -14.00 2.68 7.15
N LEU A 159 -13.19 2.09 6.26
CA LEU A 159 -11.79 2.51 6.07
C LEU A 159 -11.72 3.92 5.49
N LEU A 160 -12.57 4.22 4.50
CA LEU A 160 -12.63 5.56 3.93
C LEU A 160 -13.07 6.61 4.96
N ARG A 161 -13.99 6.27 5.86
CA ARG A 161 -14.41 7.15 6.95
C ARG A 161 -13.24 7.48 7.87
N ILE A 162 -12.49 6.45 8.31
CA ILE A 162 -11.29 6.62 9.14
C ILE A 162 -10.27 7.53 8.44
N LEU A 163 -10.02 7.32 7.16
CA LEU A 163 -9.11 8.14 6.36
C LEU A 163 -9.54 9.61 6.33
N CYS A 164 -10.82 9.87 6.05
CA CYS A 164 -11.33 11.24 5.93
C CYS A 164 -11.38 11.97 7.27
N GLU A 165 -11.80 11.29 8.34
CA GLU A 165 -11.88 11.85 9.69
C GLU A 165 -10.49 12.09 10.29
N GLY A 166 -9.55 11.16 10.11
CA GLY A 166 -8.18 11.26 10.60
C GLY A 166 -7.26 12.19 9.79
N GLY A 167 -7.66 12.55 8.56
CA GLY A 167 -6.81 13.34 7.66
C GLY A 167 -6.28 14.65 8.26
N PRO A 168 -7.12 15.51 8.87
CA PRO A 168 -6.66 16.78 9.46
C PRO A 168 -5.64 16.61 10.58
N GLU A 169 -5.79 15.58 11.41
CA GLU A 169 -4.85 15.27 12.49
C GLU A 169 -3.53 14.73 11.93
N SER A 170 -3.61 13.79 11.00
CA SER A 170 -2.42 13.24 10.31
C SER A 170 -1.60 14.33 9.63
N LEU A 171 -2.26 15.33 9.04
CA LEU A 171 -1.55 16.46 8.43
C LEU A 171 -0.85 17.33 9.46
N ARG A 172 -1.49 17.63 10.60
CA ARG A 172 -0.86 18.39 11.68
C ARG A 172 0.38 17.67 12.17
N TRP A 173 0.27 16.37 12.44
CA TRP A 173 1.39 15.54 12.84
C TRP A 173 2.54 15.54 11.83
N LEU A 174 2.27 15.40 10.53
CA LEU A 174 3.31 15.50 9.49
C LEU A 174 3.97 16.88 9.46
N SER A 175 3.20 17.95 9.69
CA SER A 175 3.74 19.32 9.76
C SER A 175 4.61 19.51 11.00
N GLU A 176 4.25 18.92 12.14
CA GLU A 176 5.04 18.92 13.37
C GLU A 176 6.35 18.15 13.22
N LEU A 177 6.34 17.07 12.43
CA LEU A 177 7.56 16.36 12.01
C LEU A 177 8.44 17.17 11.04
N GLY A 178 7.98 18.34 10.59
CA GLY A 178 8.73 19.22 9.71
C GLY A 178 8.48 19.00 8.21
N CYS A 179 7.32 18.46 7.83
CA CYS A 179 6.91 18.36 6.43
C CYS A 179 6.55 19.76 5.87
N LEU A 180 7.19 20.15 4.77
CA LEU A 180 7.08 21.47 4.17
C LEU A 180 6.03 21.50 3.07
N PHE A 181 4.77 21.60 3.45
CA PHE A 181 3.68 21.79 2.49
C PHE A 181 3.62 23.22 1.95
N ASP A 182 3.14 23.37 0.71
CA ASP A 182 2.96 24.66 0.04
C ASP A 182 2.02 25.56 0.86
N ARG A 183 2.41 26.83 0.99
CA ARG A 183 1.66 27.85 1.73
C ARG A 183 1.37 29.08 0.87
N ASN A 184 0.32 29.76 1.21
CA ASN A 184 0.00 31.09 0.71
C ASN A 184 0.90 32.15 1.38
N PRO A 185 0.96 33.39 0.82
CA PRO A 185 1.75 34.46 1.44
C PRO A 185 1.35 34.83 2.87
N ASP A 186 0.10 34.54 3.25
CA ASP A 186 -0.44 34.75 4.63
C ASP A 186 -0.09 33.61 5.60
N GLY A 187 0.66 32.59 5.14
CA GLY A 187 1.06 31.43 5.92
C GLY A 187 0.05 30.29 5.99
N THR A 188 -1.15 30.44 5.43
CA THR A 188 -2.14 29.37 5.35
C THR A 188 -1.74 28.30 4.33
N PHE A 189 -2.25 27.06 4.46
CA PHE A 189 -1.99 26.02 3.49
C PHE A 189 -2.58 26.35 2.11
N ARG A 190 -1.79 26.15 1.06
CA ARG A 190 -2.23 26.33 -0.32
C ARG A 190 -2.94 25.10 -0.82
N LEU A 191 -4.28 25.13 -0.80
CA LEU A 191 -5.12 24.04 -1.28
C LEU A 191 -5.40 24.18 -2.78
N ARG A 192 -5.30 23.07 -3.50
CA ARG A 192 -5.55 22.96 -4.94
C ARG A 192 -6.81 22.14 -5.21
N GLY A 193 -7.46 22.39 -6.36
CA GLY A 193 -8.49 21.48 -6.88
C GLY A 193 -7.85 20.17 -7.35
N GLY A 194 -8.60 19.09 -7.25
CA GLY A 194 -8.22 17.78 -7.77
C GLY A 194 -9.36 17.18 -8.58
N GLY A 195 -9.07 16.15 -9.38
CA GLY A 195 -10.08 15.42 -10.13
C GLY A 195 -11.11 14.80 -9.17
N GLY A 196 -12.39 15.11 -9.39
CA GLY A 196 -13.50 14.57 -8.56
C GLY A 196 -13.69 15.25 -7.20
N THR A 197 -12.92 16.30 -6.85
CA THR A 197 -13.13 17.05 -5.61
C THR A 197 -14.18 18.15 -5.78
N SER A 198 -15.15 18.25 -4.88
CA SER A 198 -16.19 19.30 -4.90
C SER A 198 -15.67 20.66 -4.38
N VAL A 199 -14.54 20.66 -3.67
CA VAL A 199 -13.84 21.84 -3.18
C VAL A 199 -12.32 21.61 -3.24
N PRO A 200 -11.50 22.69 -3.31
CA PRO A 200 -10.04 22.56 -3.22
C PRO A 200 -9.64 21.94 -1.88
N ARG A 201 -8.98 20.76 -1.89
CA ARG A 201 -8.49 20.06 -0.71
C ARG A 201 -7.16 19.34 -0.94
N VAL A 202 -6.59 19.44 -2.12
CA VAL A 202 -5.29 18.83 -2.41
C VAL A 202 -4.19 19.71 -1.86
N LEU A 203 -3.45 19.18 -0.91
CA LEU A 203 -2.26 19.80 -0.34
C LEU A 203 -1.03 19.11 -0.90
N ALA A 204 -0.06 19.90 -1.33
CA ALA A 204 1.14 19.39 -1.98
C ALA A 204 2.40 20.08 -1.46
N CYS A 205 3.54 19.47 -1.73
CA CYS A 205 4.85 20.08 -1.67
C CYS A 205 5.36 20.17 -3.11
N ARG A 206 5.00 21.23 -3.85
CA ARG A 206 5.23 21.37 -5.29
C ARG A 206 4.78 20.10 -6.04
N ASP A 207 5.73 19.39 -6.69
CA ASP A 207 5.50 18.10 -7.37
C ASP A 207 6.29 16.96 -6.70
N TYR A 208 6.62 17.11 -5.41
CA TYR A 208 7.44 16.17 -4.63
C TYR A 208 6.79 15.75 -3.31
N THR A 209 5.47 15.73 -3.27
CA THR A 209 4.72 15.52 -2.00
C THR A 209 5.12 14.23 -1.30
N GLY A 210 5.18 13.12 -2.04
CA GLY A 210 5.57 11.83 -1.47
C GLY A 210 7.03 11.78 -1.02
N LEU A 211 7.92 12.39 -1.79
CA LEU A 211 9.34 12.52 -1.42
C LEU A 211 9.49 13.31 -0.12
N GLU A 212 8.78 14.42 0.03
CA GLU A 212 8.84 15.25 1.23
C GLU A 212 8.26 14.53 2.46
N ILE A 213 7.11 13.86 2.30
CA ILE A 213 6.52 13.03 3.37
C ILE A 213 7.50 11.93 3.77
N MET A 214 8.09 11.21 2.82
CA MET A 214 9.03 10.15 3.14
C MET A 214 10.34 10.66 3.72
N ARG A 215 10.78 11.87 3.35
CA ARG A 215 11.94 12.51 3.96
C ARG A 215 11.75 12.63 5.48
N VAL A 216 10.66 13.25 5.92
CA VAL A 216 10.42 13.47 7.36
C VAL A 216 10.14 12.17 8.11
N LEU A 217 9.36 11.26 7.52
CA LEU A 217 9.07 9.97 8.15
C LEU A 217 10.32 9.12 8.31
N LYS A 218 11.15 9.03 7.26
CA LYS A 218 12.41 8.30 7.30
C LYS A 218 13.37 8.85 8.36
N ASP A 219 13.52 10.17 8.41
CA ASP A 219 14.39 10.79 9.38
C ASP A 219 13.88 10.55 10.82
N ALA A 220 12.59 10.67 11.06
CA ALA A 220 11.97 10.37 12.35
C ALA A 220 12.15 8.90 12.76
N VAL A 221 11.91 7.94 11.86
CA VAL A 221 12.12 6.50 12.15
C VAL A 221 13.58 6.20 12.44
N ARG A 222 14.53 6.81 11.74
CA ARG A 222 15.97 6.63 12.02
C ARG A 222 16.42 7.20 13.35
N LEU A 223 15.71 8.19 13.89
CA LEU A 223 15.96 8.77 15.19
C LEU A 223 15.22 8.04 16.32
N SER A 224 14.31 7.15 15.99
CA SER A 224 13.52 6.39 16.95
C SER A 224 14.26 5.16 17.48
N SER A 225 13.64 4.45 18.43
CA SER A 225 14.13 3.19 18.99
C SER A 225 13.88 1.96 18.09
N VAL A 226 13.27 2.14 16.93
CA VAL A 226 12.89 1.05 16.00
C VAL A 226 14.11 0.46 15.31
N ASN A 227 14.23 -0.86 15.34
CA ASN A 227 15.29 -1.59 14.64
C ASN A 227 14.92 -1.74 13.16
N ILE A 228 15.76 -1.21 12.27
CA ILE A 228 15.49 -1.21 10.82
C ILE A 228 16.28 -2.32 10.15
N LEU A 229 15.59 -3.21 9.43
CA LEU A 229 16.15 -4.27 8.61
C LEU A 229 15.97 -3.88 7.14
N GLU A 230 16.91 -3.10 6.59
CA GLU A 230 16.93 -2.74 5.16
C GLU A 230 17.42 -3.94 4.33
N GLU A 231 16.99 -4.01 3.05
CA GLU A 231 17.32 -5.09 2.11
C GLU A 231 16.88 -6.48 2.61
N HIS A 232 15.79 -6.51 3.40
CA HIS A 232 15.17 -7.73 3.91
C HIS A 232 13.76 -7.88 3.33
N ALA A 233 13.60 -8.77 2.36
CA ALA A 233 12.32 -9.07 1.74
C ALA A 233 11.56 -10.11 2.56
N ALA A 234 10.33 -9.83 2.95
CA ALA A 234 9.48 -10.86 3.56
C ALA A 234 9.11 -11.91 2.51
N VAL A 235 9.33 -13.16 2.82
CA VAL A 235 9.13 -14.31 1.95
C VAL A 235 7.89 -15.08 2.37
N GLU A 236 7.71 -15.28 3.68
CA GLU A 236 6.61 -16.05 4.24
C GLU A 236 6.23 -15.54 5.62
N LEU A 237 4.95 -15.64 5.96
CA LEU A 237 4.46 -15.42 7.33
C LEU A 237 4.51 -16.74 8.08
N LEU A 238 5.01 -16.69 9.30
CA LEU A 238 4.97 -17.85 10.21
C LEU A 238 3.67 -17.84 11.00
N ASP A 239 3.06 -19.00 11.14
CA ASP A 239 1.86 -19.19 11.95
C ASP A 239 2.03 -20.32 12.98
N ASP A 240 1.09 -20.41 13.92
CA ASP A 240 1.07 -21.42 14.98
C ASP A 240 0.24 -22.66 14.63
N GLY A 241 -0.21 -22.80 13.37
CA GLY A 241 -1.15 -23.83 12.93
C GLY A 241 -2.61 -23.58 13.35
N ASN A 242 -2.87 -22.54 14.16
CA ASN A 242 -4.21 -22.15 14.65
C ASN A 242 -4.67 -20.80 14.04
N LYS A 243 -4.12 -20.42 12.89
CA LYS A 243 -4.42 -19.17 12.16
C LYS A 243 -3.92 -17.90 12.86
N SER A 244 -2.98 -18.00 13.80
CA SER A 244 -2.33 -16.84 14.41
C SER A 244 -0.93 -16.66 13.83
N VAL A 245 -0.63 -15.47 13.32
CA VAL A 245 0.70 -15.15 12.81
C VAL A 245 1.65 -14.93 13.97
N THR A 246 2.78 -15.64 13.95
CA THR A 246 3.82 -15.63 15.00
C THR A 246 5.15 -15.01 14.55
N GLY A 247 5.21 -14.52 13.31
CA GLY A 247 6.41 -13.91 12.75
C GLY A 247 6.46 -13.95 11.25
N ALA A 248 7.66 -13.89 10.71
CA ALA A 248 7.92 -14.02 9.29
C ALA A 248 9.32 -14.55 9.00
N VAL A 249 9.48 -15.16 7.84
CA VAL A 249 10.79 -15.43 7.23
C VAL A 249 11.14 -14.28 6.30
N LEU A 250 12.31 -13.71 6.50
CA LEU A 250 12.85 -12.63 5.69
C LEU A 250 14.03 -13.17 4.87
N PHE A 251 14.17 -12.68 3.66
CA PHE A 251 15.37 -12.89 2.84
C PHE A 251 16.29 -11.67 2.94
N ASP A 252 17.44 -11.85 3.62
CA ASP A 252 18.52 -10.88 3.65
C ASP A 252 19.22 -10.90 2.29
N GLN A 253 18.90 -9.93 1.45
CA GLN A 253 19.38 -9.85 0.06
C GLN A 253 20.89 -9.60 -0.02
N LYS A 254 21.44 -8.92 0.98
CA LYS A 254 22.87 -8.60 1.03
C LYS A 254 23.74 -9.82 1.30
N ASN A 255 23.27 -10.69 2.21
CA ASN A 255 24.01 -11.88 2.62
C ASN A 255 23.45 -13.17 1.99
N SER A 256 22.42 -13.07 1.15
CA SER A 256 21.76 -14.20 0.48
C SER A 256 21.34 -15.31 1.45
N LYS A 257 20.72 -14.94 2.58
CA LYS A 257 20.29 -15.88 3.62
C LYS A 257 18.88 -15.61 4.08
N LEU A 258 18.21 -16.66 4.56
CA LEU A 258 16.93 -16.56 5.23
C LEU A 258 17.12 -16.22 6.71
N VAL A 259 16.24 -15.38 7.25
CA VAL A 259 16.25 -14.90 8.63
C VAL A 259 14.85 -15.11 9.22
N ASN A 260 14.74 -15.93 10.26
CA ASN A 260 13.49 -16.19 10.95
C ASN A 260 13.26 -15.14 12.04
N VAL A 261 12.20 -14.38 11.92
CA VAL A 261 11.78 -13.40 12.91
C VAL A 261 10.55 -13.90 13.64
N SER A 262 10.67 -14.11 14.95
CA SER A 262 9.53 -14.39 15.84
C SER A 262 8.98 -13.05 16.35
N ALA A 263 7.66 -12.88 16.27
CA ALA A 263 6.99 -11.64 16.68
C ALA A 263 5.64 -11.97 17.34
N ARG A 264 5.27 -11.19 18.35
CA ARG A 264 3.95 -11.27 18.99
C ARG A 264 2.85 -10.66 18.13
N ALA A 265 3.21 -9.71 17.27
CA ALA A 265 2.32 -9.10 16.28
C ALA A 265 3.09 -8.78 14.99
N VAL A 266 2.40 -8.90 13.87
CA VAL A 266 2.94 -8.53 12.54
C VAL A 266 2.04 -7.49 11.91
N ILE A 267 2.63 -6.38 11.45
CA ILE A 267 1.93 -5.33 10.69
C ILE A 267 2.35 -5.44 9.23
N LEU A 268 1.41 -5.76 8.35
CA LEU A 268 1.64 -5.78 6.91
C LEU A 268 1.43 -4.38 6.33
N ALA A 269 2.51 -3.74 5.90
CA ALA A 269 2.54 -2.43 5.25
C ALA A 269 3.24 -2.51 3.88
N THR A 270 3.09 -3.64 3.18
CA THR A 270 3.83 -4.03 1.98
C THR A 270 3.47 -3.23 0.73
N GLY A 271 2.41 -2.43 0.79
CA GLY A 271 1.90 -1.67 -0.36
C GLY A 271 1.13 -2.55 -1.34
N GLY A 272 1.02 -2.08 -2.58
CA GLY A 272 0.29 -2.79 -3.63
C GLY A 272 1.10 -3.90 -4.29
N SER A 273 0.38 -4.84 -4.92
CA SER A 273 0.93 -6.02 -5.60
C SER A 273 1.39 -5.76 -7.06
N GLY A 274 1.43 -4.51 -7.50
CA GLY A 274 1.69 -4.16 -8.92
C GLY A 274 3.06 -4.59 -9.47
N GLN A 275 3.99 -5.01 -8.61
CA GLN A 275 5.29 -5.56 -9.01
C GLN A 275 5.36 -7.10 -8.90
N LEU A 276 4.28 -7.75 -8.54
CA LEU A 276 4.13 -9.20 -8.63
C LEU A 276 3.63 -9.55 -10.04
N ARG A 277 4.50 -9.44 -11.04
CA ARG A 277 4.21 -9.74 -12.43
C ARG A 277 5.28 -10.66 -12.98
#